data_327207774120a15d397129a4c28c7a82
#
_entry.id   327207774120a15d397129a4c28c7a82
#
_cell.length_a   1.000
_cell.length_b   1.000
_cell.length_c   1.000
_cell.angle_alpha   90.00
_cell.angle_beta   90.00
_cell.angle_gamma   90.00
#
_symmetry.space_group_name_H-M   'P 1'
#
loop_
_entity.id
_entity.type
_entity.pdbx_description
1 polymer ?
#
loop_
_entity_poly.entity_id
_entity_poly.type
_entity_poly.pdbx_seq_one_letter_code
_entity_poly.pdbx_strand_id
1 'polypeptide(L)'
;IDRLGEKLIRSLGGIPNFLHYNGYPASICVSVNDEVVHGIPSKHRILQEGDIVSLDAGLIYKGYHSDAARTFAVGEISKEARQLVDVTRQSFFEGIKYAKAGHHLNEIGAAIGYYAESFGYGVVEELCGHGIGRNLHEDPEIPNFRQKRRGIKLVPGMTLAVEPMINMGRKDVYWKDDDWTVATEDGQYSAHYENTILITD
;
A
#
# COMPACT_ATOMS: atom_id res chain seq x y z
N ILE A 1 0.59 -7.59 -17.13
CA ILE A 1 1.28 -6.85 -16.05
C ILE A 1 2.06 -7.84 -15.20
N ASP A 2 1.44 -8.80 -14.52
CA ASP A 2 2.07 -9.75 -13.58
C ASP A 2 3.31 -10.46 -14.15
N ARG A 3 3.19 -11.12 -15.32
CA ARG A 3 4.33 -11.80 -15.97
C ARG A 3 5.50 -10.85 -16.28
N LEU A 4 5.22 -9.57 -16.56
CA LEU A 4 6.27 -8.57 -16.79
C LEU A 4 6.94 -8.21 -15.47
N GLY A 5 6.17 -8.01 -14.41
CA GLY A 5 6.66 -7.74 -13.05
C GLY A 5 7.56 -8.87 -12.55
N GLU A 6 7.09 -10.11 -12.66
CA GLU A 6 7.90 -11.29 -12.30
C GLU A 6 9.23 -11.34 -13.05
N LYS A 7 9.17 -11.15 -14.39
CA LYS A 7 10.37 -11.15 -15.23
C LYS A 7 11.35 -10.06 -14.80
N LEU A 8 10.84 -8.87 -14.48
CA LEU A 8 11.67 -7.74 -14.05
C LEU A 8 12.34 -8.04 -12.69
N ILE A 9 11.57 -8.48 -11.70
CA ILE A 9 12.08 -8.85 -10.36
C ILE A 9 13.20 -9.88 -10.50
N ARG A 10 12.97 -10.96 -11.26
CA ARG A 10 13.99 -12.01 -11.47
C ARG A 10 15.22 -11.52 -12.23
N SER A 11 15.04 -10.61 -13.20
CA SER A 11 16.17 -10.03 -13.96
C SER A 11 17.09 -9.17 -13.10
N LEU A 12 16.57 -8.60 -12.02
CA LEU A 12 17.32 -7.83 -11.04
C LEU A 12 17.95 -8.70 -9.93
N GLY A 13 17.84 -10.03 -10.05
CA GLY A 13 18.35 -10.97 -9.07
C GLY A 13 17.45 -11.15 -7.84
N GLY A 14 16.24 -10.61 -7.86
CA GLY A 14 15.24 -10.78 -6.81
C GLY A 14 14.38 -12.02 -6.99
N ILE A 15 13.65 -12.38 -5.95
CA ILE A 15 12.62 -13.42 -5.95
C ILE A 15 11.28 -12.72 -5.62
N PRO A 16 10.20 -12.85 -6.44
CA PRO A 16 8.89 -12.30 -6.07
C PRO A 16 8.45 -12.86 -4.72
N ASN A 17 8.13 -12.00 -3.76
CA ASN A 17 7.81 -12.45 -2.41
C ASN A 17 6.30 -12.71 -2.20
N PHE A 18 5.43 -12.24 -3.10
CA PHE A 18 3.99 -12.53 -3.03
C PHE A 18 3.62 -13.89 -3.63
N LEU A 19 4.37 -14.33 -4.65
CA LEU A 19 4.07 -15.59 -5.33
C LEU A 19 4.10 -16.78 -4.36
N HIS A 20 2.93 -17.39 -4.16
CA HIS A 20 2.67 -18.48 -3.21
C HIS A 20 2.73 -18.09 -1.72
N TYR A 21 2.87 -16.80 -1.39
CA TYR A 21 2.79 -16.34 -0.01
C TYR A 21 1.35 -16.54 0.51
N ASN A 22 1.20 -17.39 1.53
CA ASN A 22 -0.10 -17.81 2.06
C ASN A 22 -1.11 -18.29 0.98
N GLY A 23 -0.61 -18.76 -0.17
CA GLY A 23 -1.44 -19.24 -1.28
C GLY A 23 -1.77 -18.16 -2.34
N TYR A 24 -1.26 -16.92 -2.22
CA TYR A 24 -1.46 -15.90 -3.24
C TYR A 24 -0.93 -16.36 -4.61
N PRO A 25 -1.73 -16.24 -5.70
CA PRO A 25 -1.41 -16.94 -6.98
C PRO A 25 -0.49 -16.16 -7.92
N ALA A 26 -0.08 -14.93 -7.60
CA ALA A 26 0.62 -14.04 -8.53
C ALA A 26 1.89 -13.43 -7.92
N SER A 27 2.73 -12.85 -8.76
CA SER A 27 4.00 -12.22 -8.35
C SER A 27 3.84 -10.78 -7.87
N ILE A 28 2.79 -10.11 -8.33
CA ILE A 28 2.41 -8.75 -7.91
C ILE A 28 0.91 -8.66 -7.72
N CYS A 29 0.44 -7.68 -6.93
CA CYS A 29 -0.98 -7.37 -6.85
C CYS A 29 -1.35 -6.31 -7.89
N VAL A 30 -2.55 -6.43 -8.46
CA VAL A 30 -3.11 -5.51 -9.46
C VAL A 30 -4.52 -5.16 -9.05
N SER A 31 -4.69 -4.04 -8.36
CA SER A 31 -5.97 -3.58 -7.83
C SER A 31 -6.49 -2.41 -8.68
N VAL A 32 -7.71 -2.49 -9.18
CA VAL A 32 -8.25 -1.54 -10.17
C VAL A 32 -9.47 -0.83 -9.60
N ASN A 33 -9.49 0.50 -9.66
CA ASN A 33 -10.58 1.39 -9.29
C ASN A 33 -11.01 1.26 -7.82
N ASP A 34 -12.08 0.53 -7.55
CA ASP A 34 -12.63 0.26 -6.21
C ASP A 34 -11.86 -0.81 -5.43
N GLU A 35 -10.94 -1.51 -6.08
CA GLU A 35 -10.07 -2.47 -5.40
C GLU A 35 -8.97 -1.73 -4.65
N VAL A 36 -8.89 -1.96 -3.35
CA VAL A 36 -7.95 -1.30 -2.42
C VAL A 36 -6.57 -1.92 -2.56
N VAL A 37 -6.47 -3.22 -2.25
CA VAL A 37 -5.23 -4.01 -2.28
C VAL A 37 -5.50 -5.48 -2.63
N HIS A 38 -4.43 -6.23 -2.83
CA HIS A 38 -4.40 -7.67 -3.05
C HIS A 38 -5.20 -8.16 -4.27
N GLY A 39 -5.50 -7.27 -5.22
CA GLY A 39 -6.19 -7.64 -6.45
C GLY A 39 -5.39 -8.69 -7.23
N ILE A 40 -6.06 -9.81 -7.59
CA ILE A 40 -5.43 -10.88 -8.36
C ILE A 40 -5.36 -10.48 -9.84
N PRO A 41 -4.17 -10.40 -10.45
CA PRO A 41 -4.04 -10.07 -11.86
C PRO A 41 -4.73 -11.12 -12.75
N SER A 42 -5.54 -10.65 -13.69
CA SER A 42 -6.31 -11.50 -14.59
C SER A 42 -6.10 -11.12 -16.05
N LYS A 43 -5.90 -12.11 -16.91
CA LYS A 43 -5.85 -11.92 -18.38
C LYS A 43 -7.22 -11.54 -18.98
N HIS A 44 -8.30 -11.71 -18.22
CA HIS A 44 -9.66 -11.40 -18.65
C HIS A 44 -10.07 -9.97 -18.29
N ARG A 45 -9.31 -9.29 -17.44
CA ARG A 45 -9.52 -7.88 -17.10
C ARG A 45 -8.58 -7.01 -17.92
N ILE A 46 -9.13 -6.29 -18.88
CA ILE A 46 -8.41 -5.34 -19.72
C ILE A 46 -8.63 -3.96 -19.14
N LEU A 47 -7.54 -3.28 -18.80
CA LEU A 47 -7.60 -1.89 -18.31
C LEU A 47 -8.16 -0.97 -19.38
N GLN A 48 -9.01 -0.05 -18.98
CA GLN A 48 -9.67 0.93 -19.83
C GLN A 48 -9.14 2.33 -19.55
N GLU A 49 -9.22 3.21 -20.54
CA GLU A 49 -8.97 4.63 -20.31
C GLU A 49 -9.93 5.17 -19.26
N GLY A 50 -9.40 5.92 -18.31
CA GLY A 50 -10.14 6.39 -17.14
C GLY A 50 -9.97 5.54 -15.87
N ASP A 51 -9.44 4.32 -15.99
CA ASP A 51 -9.10 3.51 -14.81
C ASP A 51 -7.92 4.10 -14.03
N ILE A 52 -7.91 3.84 -12.72
CA ILE A 52 -6.70 3.89 -11.91
C ILE A 52 -6.31 2.46 -11.52
N VAL A 53 -5.02 2.16 -11.46
CA VAL A 53 -4.53 0.83 -11.11
C VAL A 53 -3.41 0.92 -10.08
N SER A 54 -3.62 0.31 -8.94
CA SER A 54 -2.59 0.12 -7.92
C SER A 54 -1.80 -1.14 -8.23
N LEU A 55 -0.52 -0.98 -8.47
CA LEU A 55 0.43 -2.06 -8.63
C LEU A 55 1.27 -2.15 -7.37
N ASP A 56 1.24 -3.30 -6.75
CA ASP A 56 2.00 -3.59 -5.55
C ASP A 56 2.95 -4.74 -5.84
N ALA A 57 4.23 -4.54 -5.53
CA ALA A 57 5.31 -5.44 -5.89
C ALA A 57 6.36 -5.53 -4.79
N GLY A 58 6.53 -6.72 -4.28
CA GLY A 58 7.55 -7.04 -3.32
C GLY A 58 8.58 -8.03 -3.86
N LEU A 59 9.78 -7.99 -3.30
CA LEU A 59 10.84 -8.92 -3.67
C LEU A 59 11.73 -9.31 -2.47
N ILE A 60 12.34 -10.48 -2.60
CA ILE A 60 13.43 -10.92 -1.72
C ILE A 60 14.75 -10.70 -2.45
N TYR A 61 15.66 -9.97 -1.83
CA TYR A 61 17.02 -9.80 -2.32
C TYR A 61 18.03 -10.06 -1.21
N LYS A 62 18.95 -11.00 -1.44
CA LYS A 62 19.98 -11.41 -0.44
C LYS A 62 19.38 -11.78 0.94
N GLY A 63 18.18 -12.37 0.94
CA GLY A 63 17.50 -12.83 2.16
C GLY A 63 16.74 -11.75 2.93
N TYR A 64 16.53 -10.57 2.33
CA TYR A 64 15.69 -9.50 2.86
C TYR A 64 14.55 -9.19 1.93
N HIS A 65 13.38 -8.90 2.52
CA HIS A 65 12.19 -8.47 1.83
C HIS A 65 12.15 -6.96 1.67
N SER A 66 11.55 -6.51 0.57
CA SER A 66 11.10 -5.12 0.38
C SER A 66 9.74 -5.13 -0.28
N ASP A 67 8.98 -4.06 -0.05
CA ASP A 67 7.63 -3.87 -0.54
C ASP A 67 7.39 -2.45 -1.01
N ALA A 68 6.60 -2.28 -2.09
CA ALA A 68 6.29 -0.98 -2.63
C ALA A 68 5.06 -1.01 -3.55
N ALA A 69 4.13 -0.08 -3.34
CA ALA A 69 2.96 0.10 -4.18
C ALA A 69 2.82 1.50 -4.76
N ARG A 70 2.23 1.57 -5.94
CA ARG A 70 1.92 2.81 -6.66
C ARG A 70 0.60 2.69 -7.38
N THR A 71 -0.19 3.77 -7.35
CA THR A 71 -1.38 3.91 -8.19
C THR A 71 -1.05 4.71 -9.43
N PHE A 72 -1.40 4.18 -10.59
CA PHE A 72 -1.17 4.77 -11.91
C PHE A 72 -2.50 5.08 -12.60
N ALA A 73 -2.51 6.13 -13.40
CA ALA A 73 -3.59 6.43 -14.31
C ALA A 73 -3.48 5.60 -15.60
N VAL A 74 -4.59 5.14 -16.13
CA VAL A 74 -4.68 4.51 -17.45
C VAL A 74 -5.28 5.54 -18.42
N GLY A 75 -4.44 6.12 -19.26
CA GLY A 75 -4.82 7.24 -20.12
C GLY A 75 -5.20 8.50 -19.34
N GLU A 76 -6.27 9.17 -19.78
CA GLU A 76 -6.81 10.34 -19.08
C GLU A 76 -7.83 9.90 -18.02
N ILE A 77 -7.64 10.34 -16.78
CA ILE A 77 -8.53 10.06 -15.64
C ILE A 77 -9.25 11.35 -15.20
N SER A 78 -10.32 11.20 -14.45
CA SER A 78 -11.06 12.34 -13.89
C SER A 78 -10.17 13.19 -12.96
N LYS A 79 -10.56 14.44 -12.72
CA LYS A 79 -9.85 15.33 -11.78
C LYS A 79 -9.91 14.79 -10.35
N GLU A 80 -11.04 14.21 -9.99
CA GLU A 80 -11.28 13.60 -8.69
C GLU A 80 -10.36 12.38 -8.46
N ALA A 81 -10.26 11.50 -9.47
CA ALA A 81 -9.34 10.35 -9.42
C ALA A 81 -7.87 10.81 -9.35
N ARG A 82 -7.51 11.86 -10.11
CA ARG A 82 -6.16 12.44 -10.03
C ARG A 82 -5.86 12.98 -8.64
N GLN A 83 -6.81 13.73 -8.07
CA GLN A 83 -6.66 14.27 -6.72
C GLN A 83 -6.50 13.15 -5.69
N LEU A 84 -7.29 12.07 -5.78
CA LEU A 84 -7.15 10.91 -4.90
C LEU A 84 -5.73 10.33 -4.95
N VAL A 85 -5.22 10.06 -6.16
CA VAL A 85 -3.87 9.50 -6.35
C VAL A 85 -2.80 10.43 -5.76
N ASP A 86 -2.90 11.73 -6.03
CA ASP A 86 -1.94 12.73 -5.55
C ASP A 86 -2.01 12.88 -4.02
N VAL A 87 -3.22 12.90 -3.43
CA VAL A 87 -3.40 12.98 -1.97
C VAL A 87 -2.89 11.72 -1.29
N THR A 88 -3.16 10.54 -1.83
CA THR A 88 -2.65 9.26 -1.29
C THR A 88 -1.12 9.25 -1.28
N ARG A 89 -0.50 9.63 -2.39
CA ARG A 89 0.96 9.77 -2.45
C ARG A 89 1.47 10.80 -1.44
N GLN A 90 0.85 11.98 -1.35
CA GLN A 90 1.31 13.03 -0.45
C GLN A 90 1.10 12.65 1.01
N SER A 91 0.03 11.93 1.36
CA SER A 91 -0.20 11.46 2.74
C SER A 91 0.97 10.60 3.25
N PHE A 92 1.52 9.73 2.41
CA PHE A 92 2.74 9.00 2.72
C PHE A 92 3.89 9.96 3.09
N PHE A 93 4.13 11.00 2.28
CA PHE A 93 5.21 11.96 2.55
C PHE A 93 4.95 12.81 3.80
N GLU A 94 3.69 13.07 4.16
CA GLU A 94 3.35 13.70 5.43
C GLU A 94 3.69 12.76 6.61
N GLY A 95 3.36 11.48 6.49
CA GLY A 95 3.65 10.47 7.51
C GLY A 95 5.14 10.29 7.76
N ILE A 96 5.94 10.10 6.72
CA ILE A 96 7.37 9.82 6.87
C ILE A 96 8.19 10.99 7.43
N LYS A 97 7.63 12.20 7.54
CA LYS A 97 8.28 13.29 8.28
C LYS A 97 8.53 12.91 9.75
N TYR A 98 7.71 12.01 10.28
CA TYR A 98 7.79 11.48 11.64
C TYR A 98 8.53 10.13 11.73
N ALA A 99 8.93 9.56 10.61
CA ALA A 99 9.68 8.29 10.56
C ALA A 99 11.16 8.50 10.88
N LYS A 100 11.44 8.99 12.09
CA LYS A 100 12.78 9.31 12.59
C LYS A 100 12.99 8.73 13.98
N ALA A 101 14.25 8.43 14.30
CA ALA A 101 14.61 7.98 15.63
C ALA A 101 14.09 8.96 16.72
N GLY A 102 13.52 8.37 17.75
CA GLY A 102 12.97 9.14 18.88
C GLY A 102 11.49 9.52 18.78
N HIS A 103 10.91 9.56 17.57
CA HIS A 103 9.46 9.67 17.37
C HIS A 103 8.74 8.39 17.75
N HIS A 104 7.42 8.45 17.83
CA HIS A 104 6.57 7.29 18.08
C HIS A 104 5.87 6.83 16.80
N LEU A 105 5.73 5.52 16.66
CA LEU A 105 5.16 4.88 15.46
C LEU A 105 3.84 5.50 14.99
N ASN A 106 2.92 5.74 15.95
CA ASN A 106 1.59 6.23 15.61
C ASN A 106 1.55 7.73 15.23
N GLU A 107 2.67 8.45 15.30
CA GLU A 107 2.79 9.80 14.75
C GLU A 107 2.80 9.76 13.21
N ILE A 108 3.34 8.67 12.62
CA ILE A 108 3.31 8.41 11.18
C ILE A 108 1.85 8.28 10.71
N GLY A 109 1.11 7.33 11.28
CA GLY A 109 -0.28 7.08 10.90
C GLY A 109 -1.20 8.27 11.16
N ALA A 110 -0.99 8.99 12.27
CA ALA A 110 -1.77 10.20 12.55
C ALA A 110 -1.57 11.28 11.49
N ALA A 111 -0.34 11.49 11.01
CA ALA A 111 -0.05 12.47 9.97
C ALA A 111 -0.64 12.06 8.61
N ILE A 112 -0.56 10.75 8.25
CA ILE A 112 -1.20 10.20 7.06
C ILE A 112 -2.71 10.46 7.10
N GLY A 113 -3.36 10.01 8.19
CA GLY A 113 -4.81 10.12 8.34
C GLY A 113 -5.29 11.57 8.31
N TYR A 114 -4.70 12.45 9.10
CA TYR A 114 -5.07 13.88 9.11
C TYR A 114 -4.96 14.53 7.74
N TYR A 115 -3.92 14.18 6.98
CA TYR A 115 -3.77 14.74 5.65
C TYR A 115 -4.86 14.25 4.70
N ALA A 116 -5.09 12.95 4.59
CA ALA A 116 -6.10 12.38 3.71
C ALA A 116 -7.53 12.81 4.09
N GLU A 117 -7.87 12.77 5.39
CA GLU A 117 -9.17 13.19 5.93
C GLU A 117 -9.46 14.67 5.69
N SER A 118 -8.43 15.54 5.61
CA SER A 118 -8.61 16.97 5.31
C SER A 118 -9.17 17.22 3.91
N PHE A 119 -9.07 16.24 3.01
CA PHE A 119 -9.69 16.26 1.68
C PHE A 119 -11.06 15.56 1.64
N GLY A 120 -11.54 15.03 2.78
CA GLY A 120 -12.81 14.31 2.88
C GLY A 120 -12.70 12.84 2.48
N TYR A 121 -11.49 12.26 2.39
CA TYR A 121 -11.27 10.88 2.00
C TYR A 121 -11.31 9.92 3.19
N GLY A 122 -11.76 8.69 2.93
CA GLY A 122 -11.71 7.59 3.91
C GLY A 122 -10.31 6.99 3.99
N VAL A 123 -9.83 6.77 5.21
CA VAL A 123 -8.57 6.05 5.46
C VAL A 123 -8.91 4.64 5.93
N VAL A 124 -8.44 3.62 5.21
CA VAL A 124 -8.70 2.22 5.54
C VAL A 124 -8.11 1.88 6.91
N GLU A 125 -8.91 1.26 7.77
CA GLU A 125 -8.54 0.90 9.14
C GLU A 125 -8.33 -0.61 9.35
N GLU A 126 -8.91 -1.45 8.49
CA GLU A 126 -8.87 -2.92 8.56
C GLU A 126 -7.52 -3.50 8.13
N LEU A 127 -6.73 -2.71 7.42
CA LEU A 127 -5.41 -3.05 6.92
C LEU A 127 -4.40 -2.00 7.35
N CYS A 128 -3.15 -2.39 7.50
CA CYS A 128 -2.10 -1.50 7.97
C CYS A 128 -0.74 -1.91 7.43
N GLY A 129 0.20 -1.00 7.48
CA GLY A 129 1.60 -1.27 7.22
C GLY A 129 2.21 -2.18 8.29
N HIS A 130 3.44 -2.58 8.09
CA HIS A 130 4.09 -3.59 8.91
C HIS A 130 5.62 -3.40 8.98
N GLY A 131 6.23 -4.01 9.98
CA GLY A 131 7.66 -4.26 9.94
C GLY A 131 8.00 -5.19 8.78
N ILE A 132 9.19 -5.05 8.22
CA ILE A 132 9.64 -5.85 7.08
C ILE A 132 11.14 -6.09 7.20
N GLY A 133 11.63 -7.27 6.82
CA GLY A 133 13.06 -7.57 6.93
C GLY A 133 13.37 -8.95 6.44
N ARG A 134 13.57 -9.89 7.36
CA ARG A 134 13.79 -11.29 7.00
C ARG A 134 12.51 -12.02 6.61
N ASN A 135 11.39 -11.51 7.07
CA ASN A 135 10.06 -11.94 6.65
C ASN A 135 9.35 -10.78 5.95
N LEU A 136 8.36 -11.09 5.13
CA LEU A 136 7.54 -10.09 4.46
C LEU A 136 6.79 -9.25 5.50
N HIS A 137 6.11 -9.90 6.42
CA HIS A 137 5.42 -9.24 7.53
C HIS A 137 6.12 -9.55 8.85
N GLU A 138 6.54 -8.49 9.53
CA GLU A 138 7.12 -8.50 10.87
C GLU A 138 6.43 -7.47 11.76
N ASP A 139 6.57 -7.60 13.06
CA ASP A 139 6.17 -6.53 13.98
C ASP A 139 7.02 -5.26 13.74
N PRO A 140 6.46 -4.06 13.96
CA PRO A 140 5.11 -3.77 14.43
C PRO A 140 4.10 -3.58 13.29
N GLU A 141 2.79 -3.65 13.60
CA GLU A 141 1.74 -3.10 12.74
C GLU A 141 1.83 -1.57 12.70
N ILE A 142 1.58 -0.97 11.51
CA ILE A 142 1.70 0.47 11.26
C ILE A 142 0.38 1.00 10.70
N PRO A 143 -0.61 1.31 11.55
CA PRO A 143 -1.87 1.90 11.11
C PRO A 143 -1.65 3.24 10.39
N ASN A 144 -2.44 3.50 9.34
CA ASN A 144 -2.39 4.73 8.55
C ASN A 144 -3.31 5.84 9.09
N PHE A 145 -3.81 5.69 10.30
CA PHE A 145 -4.75 6.60 10.96
C PHE A 145 -4.36 6.83 12.43
N ARG A 146 -4.97 7.84 13.03
CA ARG A 146 -4.69 8.21 14.42
C ARG A 146 -5.09 7.12 15.39
N GLN A 147 -4.13 6.66 16.20
CA GLN A 147 -4.34 5.73 17.31
C GLN A 147 -4.46 6.47 18.66
N LYS A 148 -5.16 5.85 19.61
CA LYS A 148 -5.27 6.36 21.00
C LYS A 148 -3.93 6.38 21.74
N ARG A 149 -3.06 5.40 21.45
CA ARG A 149 -1.74 5.24 22.05
C ARG A 149 -0.66 5.72 21.08
N ARG A 150 0.47 6.14 21.59
CA ARG A 150 1.60 6.60 20.76
C ARG A 150 2.29 5.48 19.97
N GLY A 151 2.13 4.23 20.39
CA GLY A 151 2.87 3.10 19.83
C GLY A 151 4.32 3.06 20.34
N ILE A 152 5.10 2.16 19.75
CA ILE A 152 6.52 2.02 20.11
C ILE A 152 7.33 3.24 19.68
N LYS A 153 8.46 3.44 20.34
CA LYS A 153 9.44 4.45 19.95
C LYS A 153 10.28 3.93 18.78
N LEU A 154 10.43 4.74 17.76
CA LEU A 154 11.26 4.41 16.60
C LEU A 154 12.74 4.48 16.99
N VAL A 155 13.49 3.47 16.56
CA VAL A 155 14.94 3.39 16.77
C VAL A 155 15.66 3.13 15.45
N PRO A 156 16.91 3.59 15.29
CA PRO A 156 17.69 3.33 14.08
C PRO A 156 17.80 1.84 13.78
N GLY A 157 17.73 1.50 12.51
CA GLY A 157 17.79 0.12 12.01
C GLY A 157 16.43 -0.56 11.82
N MET A 158 15.34 0.03 12.30
CA MET A 158 13.99 -0.47 11.98
C MET A 158 13.71 -0.29 10.49
N THR A 159 13.19 -1.34 9.84
CA THR A 159 12.68 -1.30 8.48
C THR A 159 11.16 -1.51 8.50
N LEU A 160 10.43 -0.63 7.85
CA LEU A 160 8.98 -0.52 7.93
C LEU A 160 8.39 -0.40 6.53
N ALA A 161 7.32 -1.12 6.23
CA ALA A 161 6.45 -0.87 5.10
C ALA A 161 5.36 0.12 5.54
N VAL A 162 5.40 1.32 5.01
CA VAL A 162 4.39 2.37 5.26
C VAL A 162 3.53 2.50 4.01
N GLU A 163 2.23 2.27 4.16
CA GLU A 163 1.36 1.95 3.02
C GLU A 163 -0.05 2.55 3.13
N PRO A 164 -0.22 3.88 3.04
CA PRO A 164 -1.56 4.47 3.03
C PRO A 164 -2.45 3.90 1.92
N MET A 165 -3.63 3.40 2.33
CA MET A 165 -4.74 2.99 1.51
C MET A 165 -5.88 3.98 1.72
N ILE A 166 -6.20 4.77 0.69
CA ILE A 166 -7.11 5.93 0.79
C ILE A 166 -8.26 5.74 -0.18
N ASN A 167 -9.47 5.77 0.35
CA ASN A 167 -10.72 5.65 -0.42
C ASN A 167 -11.27 7.04 -0.76
N MET A 168 -11.77 7.21 -1.96
CA MET A 168 -12.44 8.45 -2.39
C MET A 168 -13.70 8.73 -1.56
N GLY A 169 -14.38 7.68 -1.11
CA GLY A 169 -15.57 7.74 -0.28
C GLY A 169 -15.31 7.34 1.17
N ARG A 170 -16.09 6.38 1.68
CA ARG A 170 -15.99 5.88 3.05
C ARG A 170 -14.77 4.98 3.24
N LYS A 171 -14.34 4.83 4.49
CA LYS A 171 -13.20 3.99 4.85
C LYS A 171 -13.48 2.49 4.79
N ASP A 172 -14.77 2.10 4.83
CA ASP A 172 -15.21 0.73 5.01
C ASP A 172 -14.87 -0.12 3.77
N VAL A 173 -14.43 -1.36 4.00
CA VAL A 173 -13.96 -2.29 2.97
C VAL A 173 -14.55 -3.69 3.19
N TYR A 174 -14.54 -4.50 2.13
CA TYR A 174 -14.92 -5.91 2.20
C TYR A 174 -13.98 -6.78 1.36
N TRP A 175 -13.90 -8.07 1.67
CA TRP A 175 -13.16 -9.07 0.91
C TRP A 175 -14.05 -9.65 -0.17
N LYS A 176 -13.53 -9.74 -1.40
CA LYS A 176 -14.23 -10.41 -2.51
C LYS A 176 -14.21 -11.93 -2.33
N ASP A 177 -15.02 -12.63 -3.13
CA ASP A 177 -15.17 -14.11 -3.09
C ASP A 177 -13.88 -14.87 -3.50
N ASP A 178 -12.84 -14.17 -3.93
CA ASP A 178 -11.54 -14.75 -4.24
C ASP A 178 -10.62 -14.91 -3.01
N ASP A 179 -11.13 -14.57 -1.81
CA ASP A 179 -10.45 -14.61 -0.52
C ASP A 179 -9.23 -13.68 -0.38
N TRP A 180 -8.94 -12.84 -1.39
CA TRP A 180 -7.77 -11.98 -1.43
C TRP A 180 -8.10 -10.50 -1.65
N THR A 181 -8.83 -10.23 -2.73
CA THR A 181 -9.07 -8.85 -3.15
C THR A 181 -9.93 -8.10 -2.14
N VAL A 182 -9.39 -7.00 -1.63
CA VAL A 182 -10.12 -6.07 -0.77
C VAL A 182 -10.66 -4.93 -1.62
N ALA A 183 -11.93 -4.60 -1.46
CA ALA A 183 -12.59 -3.54 -2.21
C ALA A 183 -13.38 -2.59 -1.28
N THR A 184 -13.66 -1.37 -1.75
CA THR A 184 -14.45 -0.38 -1.02
C THR A 184 -15.92 -0.81 -0.95
N GLU A 185 -16.57 -0.67 0.21
CA GLU A 185 -18.00 -1.03 0.35
C GLU A 185 -18.93 -0.13 -0.47
N ASP A 186 -18.54 1.12 -0.73
CA ASP A 186 -19.35 2.08 -1.46
C ASP A 186 -19.07 2.11 -2.98
N GLY A 187 -18.13 1.28 -3.47
CA GLY A 187 -17.76 1.20 -4.88
C GLY A 187 -17.00 2.43 -5.40
N GLN A 188 -16.57 3.35 -4.51
CA GLN A 188 -15.74 4.48 -4.88
C GLN A 188 -14.28 4.05 -5.09
N TYR A 189 -13.52 4.84 -5.85
CA TYR A 189 -12.12 4.55 -6.13
C TYR A 189 -11.27 4.53 -4.86
N SER A 190 -10.25 3.67 -4.87
CA SER A 190 -9.20 3.61 -3.86
C SER A 190 -7.83 3.76 -4.49
N ALA A 191 -6.91 4.38 -3.77
CA ALA A 191 -5.52 4.50 -4.18
C ALA A 191 -4.60 4.01 -3.07
N HIS A 192 -3.48 3.42 -3.48
CA HIS A 192 -2.47 2.85 -2.61
C HIS A 192 -1.09 3.42 -2.95
N TYR A 193 -0.32 3.79 -1.93
CA TYR A 193 1.06 4.23 -2.07
C TYR A 193 1.90 3.66 -0.94
N GLU A 194 3.00 3.01 -1.27
CA GLU A 194 3.81 2.30 -0.29
C GLU A 194 5.29 2.38 -0.57
N ASN A 195 6.10 2.40 0.48
CA ASN A 195 7.52 2.06 0.43
C ASN A 195 7.98 1.35 1.69
N THR A 196 8.92 0.44 1.51
CA THR A 196 9.84 0.06 2.58
C THR A 196 10.77 1.21 2.90
N ILE A 197 10.81 1.62 4.16
CA ILE A 197 11.68 2.69 4.66
C ILE A 197 12.62 2.18 5.76
N LEU A 198 13.75 2.82 5.93
CA LEU A 198 14.70 2.57 7.02
C LEU A 198 14.69 3.76 7.98
N ILE A 199 14.53 3.48 9.28
CA ILE A 199 14.71 4.51 10.32
C ILE A 199 16.22 4.72 10.54
N THR A 200 16.64 5.95 10.39
CA THR A 200 18.02 6.39 10.65
C THR A 200 18.06 7.36 11.84
N ASP A 201 19.27 7.80 12.21
CA ASP A 201 19.51 8.81 13.24
C ASP A 201 18.88 10.17 12.90
#